data_08a4ab518e42c6f6a5c2c72ab976fb1c
#
_entry.id   08a4ab518e42c6f6a5c2c72ab976fb1c
#
_cell.length_a   1.000
_cell.length_b   1.000
_cell.length_c   1.000
_cell.angle_alpha   90.00
_cell.angle_beta   90.00
_cell.angle_gamma   90.00
#
_symmetry.space_group_name_H-M   'P 1'
#
loop_
_entity.id
_entity.type
_entity.pdbx_description
1 polymer ?
#
loop_
_entity_poly.entity_id
_entity_poly.type
_entity_poly.pdbx_seq_one_letter_code
_entity_poly.pdbx_strand_id
1 'polypeptide(L)'
;MSVQEDNKQDFGSEHWPEEIRYLSEDKTLVVRFDSGETFTFPAEFLRVESPSAEVQGHGPGQKQIVPGRRHVGIMAIEPVGNYAVRIKFDDLHDTGIYSWQYLHKLGREQNDLWQAYLDHLAAAGLSRDP
;
A
#
# COMPACT_ATOMS: atom_id res chain seq x y z
N MET A 1 11.47 -9.67 -29.66
CA MET A 1 11.23 -9.23 -29.16
C MET A 1 10.63 -8.85 -28.57
N SER A 2 10.30 -8.31 -28.15
CA SER A 2 9.67 -8.19 -27.51
C SER A 2 9.00 -7.01 -27.18
N VAL A 3 8.01 -6.68 -27.81
CA VAL A 3 7.24 -5.47 -27.69
C VAL A 3 6.57 -5.36 -26.32
N GLN A 4 6.17 -6.47 -25.81
CA GLN A 4 5.48 -6.50 -24.50
C GLN A 4 6.39 -6.04 -23.39
N GLU A 5 7.65 -6.39 -23.47
CA GLU A 5 8.61 -5.96 -22.48
C GLU A 5 8.81 -4.46 -22.56
N ASP A 6 8.79 -3.93 -23.76
CA ASP A 6 8.91 -2.49 -23.94
C ASP A 6 7.74 -1.76 -23.29
N ASN A 7 6.54 -2.33 -23.36
CA ASN A 7 5.39 -1.74 -22.72
C ASN A 7 5.54 -1.67 -21.22
N LYS A 8 6.10 -2.72 -20.60
CA LYS A 8 6.36 -2.70 -19.17
C LYS A 8 7.32 -1.58 -18.81
N GLN A 9 8.36 -1.42 -19.62
CA GLN A 9 9.35 -0.38 -19.39
C GLN A 9 8.75 1.01 -19.53
N ASP A 10 7.80 1.18 -20.46
CA ASP A 10 7.19 2.47 -20.70
C ASP A 10 6.47 2.99 -19.48
N PHE A 11 5.98 2.12 -18.61
CA PHE A 11 5.29 2.52 -17.40
C PHE A 11 6.20 2.46 -16.19
N GLY A 12 7.49 2.20 -16.40
CA GLY A 12 8.48 2.23 -15.34
C GLY A 12 8.33 1.13 -14.31
N SER A 13 7.54 0.10 -14.60
CA SER A 13 7.34 -0.99 -13.65
C SER A 13 8.04 -2.25 -14.12
N GLU A 14 8.79 -2.86 -13.19
CA GLU A 14 9.39 -4.17 -13.40
C GLU A 14 8.52 -5.26 -12.80
N HIS A 15 7.43 -4.90 -12.15
CA HIS A 15 6.59 -5.83 -11.42
C HIS A 15 5.15 -5.62 -11.85
N TRP A 16 4.49 -6.69 -12.27
CA TRP A 16 3.11 -6.62 -12.74
C TRP A 16 2.26 -7.57 -11.92
N PRO A 17 1.19 -7.09 -11.31
CA PRO A 17 0.31 -7.97 -10.56
C PRO A 17 -0.52 -8.81 -11.50
N GLU A 18 -0.65 -10.09 -11.18
CA GLU A 18 -1.56 -11.00 -11.87
C GLU A 18 -2.87 -11.12 -11.14
N GLU A 19 -2.88 -10.84 -9.85
CA GLU A 19 -4.08 -10.92 -9.05
C GLU A 19 -4.01 -9.91 -7.92
N ILE A 20 -5.12 -9.20 -7.71
CA ILE A 20 -5.30 -8.32 -6.56
C ILE A 20 -6.65 -8.70 -5.98
N ARG A 21 -6.68 -9.17 -4.74
CA ARG A 21 -7.88 -9.69 -4.13
C ARG A 21 -8.01 -9.23 -2.68
N TYR A 22 -9.14 -8.63 -2.36
CA TYR A 22 -9.40 -8.19 -1.00
C TYR A 22 -10.24 -9.24 -0.26
N LEU A 23 -9.75 -9.66 0.90
CA LEU A 23 -10.42 -10.58 1.78
C LEU A 23 -11.06 -9.78 2.92
N SER A 24 -12.35 -9.47 2.76
CA SER A 24 -13.00 -8.50 3.65
C SER A 24 -13.11 -9.00 5.09
N GLU A 25 -13.25 -10.31 5.28
CA GLU A 25 -13.35 -10.86 6.64
C GLU A 25 -12.06 -10.66 7.43
N ASP A 26 -10.93 -10.79 6.76
CA ASP A 26 -9.62 -10.65 7.38
C ASP A 26 -9.08 -9.24 7.25
N LYS A 27 -9.73 -8.40 6.44
CA LYS A 27 -9.27 -7.05 6.12
C LYS A 27 -7.85 -7.07 5.57
N THR A 28 -7.59 -7.99 4.65
CA THR A 28 -6.28 -8.13 4.02
C THR A 28 -6.41 -8.09 2.51
N LEU A 29 -5.40 -7.51 1.87
CA LEU A 29 -5.29 -7.46 0.42
C LEU A 29 -4.19 -8.41 -0.01
N VAL A 30 -4.51 -9.33 -0.91
CA VAL A 30 -3.53 -10.27 -1.46
C VAL A 30 -3.15 -9.79 -2.85
N VAL A 31 -1.85 -9.64 -3.09
CA VAL A 31 -1.33 -9.23 -4.40
C VAL A 31 -0.32 -10.28 -4.86
N ARG A 32 -0.60 -10.90 -6.01
CA ARG A 32 0.33 -11.85 -6.60
C ARG A 32 0.90 -11.24 -7.88
N PHE A 33 2.21 -11.22 -7.96
CA PHE A 33 2.94 -10.66 -9.10
C PHE A 33 3.31 -11.73 -10.12
N ASP A 34 3.65 -11.29 -11.32
CA ASP A 34 4.01 -12.19 -12.42
C ASP A 34 5.30 -12.96 -12.13
N SER A 35 6.09 -12.52 -11.17
CA SER A 35 7.27 -13.26 -10.70
C SER A 35 6.92 -14.50 -9.89
N GLY A 36 5.65 -14.62 -9.48
CA GLY A 36 5.21 -15.65 -8.54
C GLY A 36 5.22 -15.19 -7.09
N GLU A 37 5.78 -14.02 -6.81
CA GLU A 37 5.76 -13.48 -5.45
C GLU A 37 4.33 -13.11 -5.06
N THR A 38 3.95 -13.48 -3.85
CA THR A 38 2.63 -13.17 -3.32
C THR A 38 2.79 -12.47 -1.98
N PHE A 39 2.14 -11.32 -1.85
CA PHE A 39 2.17 -10.56 -0.61
C PHE A 39 0.75 -10.41 -0.05
N THR A 40 0.64 -10.49 1.26
CA THR A 40 -0.62 -10.28 1.96
C THR A 40 -0.47 -9.07 2.86
N PHE A 41 -1.30 -8.06 2.61
CA PHE A 41 -1.20 -6.79 3.31
C PHE A 41 -2.41 -6.59 4.21
N PRO A 42 -2.22 -6.39 5.52
CA PRO A 42 -3.33 -5.87 6.32
C PRO A 42 -3.76 -4.49 5.82
N ALA A 43 -5.05 -4.23 5.81
CA ALA A 43 -5.56 -2.92 5.38
C ALA A 43 -4.95 -1.80 6.22
N GLU A 44 -4.78 -2.03 7.52
CA GLU A 44 -4.13 -1.06 8.40
C GLU A 44 -2.74 -0.68 7.90
N PHE A 45 -1.95 -1.67 7.49
CA PHE A 45 -0.60 -1.42 6.99
C PHE A 45 -0.65 -0.54 5.73
N LEU A 46 -1.53 -0.87 4.80
CA LEU A 46 -1.66 -0.07 3.57
C LEU A 46 -2.12 1.35 3.88
N ARG A 47 -2.98 1.50 4.88
CA ARG A 47 -3.50 2.81 5.28
C ARG A 47 -2.40 3.70 5.86
N VAL A 48 -1.58 3.15 6.75
CA VAL A 48 -0.53 3.95 7.40
C VAL A 48 0.65 4.20 6.47
N GLU A 49 0.80 3.40 5.42
CA GLU A 49 1.85 3.57 4.41
C GLU A 49 1.32 4.17 3.12
N SER A 50 0.14 4.79 3.16
CA SER A 50 -0.45 5.38 1.96
C SER A 50 0.53 6.33 1.28
N PRO A 51 0.64 6.28 -0.06
CA PRO A 51 1.53 7.18 -0.79
C PRO A 51 0.96 8.57 -0.97
N SER A 52 -0.23 8.83 -0.46
CA SER A 52 -0.85 10.14 -0.51
C SER A 52 0.00 11.19 0.23
N ALA A 53 0.00 12.42 -0.29
CA ALA A 53 0.67 13.52 0.40
C ALA A 53 0.11 13.77 1.80
N GLU A 54 -1.15 13.39 2.03
CA GLU A 54 -1.74 13.49 3.38
C GLU A 54 -0.96 12.68 4.41
N VAL A 55 -0.31 11.60 3.98
CA VAL A 55 0.48 10.76 4.86
C VAL A 55 1.97 11.05 4.71
N GLN A 56 2.45 11.14 3.46
CA GLN A 56 3.88 11.24 3.20
C GLN A 56 4.41 12.66 3.35
N GLY A 57 3.55 13.66 3.30
CA GLY A 57 3.98 15.05 3.29
C GLY A 57 4.54 15.45 1.95
N HIS A 58 5.22 16.60 1.91
CA HIS A 58 5.74 17.14 0.68
C HIS A 58 7.27 17.09 0.59
N GLY A 59 7.92 16.42 1.55
CA GLY A 59 9.36 16.29 1.53
C GLY A 59 9.86 15.35 2.61
N PRO A 60 11.16 15.10 2.63
CA PRO A 60 11.76 14.19 3.62
C PRO A 60 11.45 14.66 5.04
N GLY A 61 11.17 13.69 5.90
CA GLY A 61 10.89 13.98 7.30
C GLY A 61 9.52 14.52 7.59
N GLN A 62 8.64 14.61 6.59
CA GLN A 62 7.29 15.13 6.78
C GLN A 62 6.21 14.05 6.83
N LYS A 63 6.61 12.79 6.82
CA LYS A 63 5.67 11.70 6.90
C LYS A 63 4.88 11.78 8.21
N GLN A 64 3.56 11.66 8.11
CA GLN A 64 2.68 11.71 9.26
C GLN A 64 2.51 10.32 9.86
N ILE A 65 2.47 10.27 11.19
CA ILE A 65 2.10 9.05 11.89
C ILE A 65 0.58 9.01 11.93
N VAL A 66 0.01 7.88 11.50
CA VAL A 66 -1.45 7.73 11.42
C VAL A 66 -1.90 6.74 12.50
N PRO A 67 -2.32 7.22 13.67
CA PRO A 67 -2.76 6.32 14.74
C PRO A 67 -4.21 5.92 14.58
N GLY A 68 -4.66 4.96 15.40
CA GLY A 68 -6.07 4.66 15.53
C GLY A 68 -6.69 3.92 14.35
N ARG A 69 -5.93 3.17 13.59
CA ARG A 69 -6.43 2.53 12.37
C ARG A 69 -6.51 1.01 12.46
N ARG A 70 -6.48 0.46 13.67
CA ARG A 70 -6.48 -1.00 13.87
C ARG A 70 -7.61 -1.70 13.12
N HIS A 71 -8.76 -1.07 13.00
CA HIS A 71 -9.95 -1.72 12.43
C HIS A 71 -10.33 -1.21 11.04
N VAL A 72 -9.43 -0.46 10.40
CA VAL A 72 -9.73 0.08 9.07
C VAL A 72 -9.87 -1.06 8.05
N GLY A 73 -10.82 -0.91 7.15
CA GLY A 73 -11.01 -1.82 6.03
C GLY A 73 -10.96 -1.07 4.70
N ILE A 74 -11.02 -1.83 3.63
CA ILE A 74 -11.01 -1.28 2.27
C ILE A 74 -12.42 -1.34 1.71
N MET A 75 -12.91 -0.19 1.23
CA MET A 75 -14.23 -0.09 0.61
C MET A 75 -14.19 -0.37 -0.88
N ALA A 76 -13.13 0.07 -1.56
CA ALA A 76 -13.04 -0.09 -3.00
C ALA A 76 -11.60 0.00 -3.45
N ILE A 77 -11.30 -0.66 -4.57
CA ILE A 77 -10.00 -0.62 -5.22
C ILE A 77 -10.29 -0.30 -6.68
N GLU A 78 -9.74 0.82 -7.17
CA GLU A 78 -10.03 1.32 -8.50
C GLU A 78 -8.75 1.38 -9.33
N PRO A 79 -8.76 0.84 -10.55
CA PRO A 79 -7.59 0.96 -11.42
C PRO A 79 -7.29 2.42 -11.75
N VAL A 80 -6.00 2.73 -11.82
CA VAL A 80 -5.54 4.03 -12.31
C VAL A 80 -4.63 3.73 -13.48
N GLY A 81 -5.11 3.99 -14.70
CA GLY A 81 -4.39 3.56 -15.88
C GLY A 81 -4.14 2.05 -15.81
N ASN A 82 -2.97 1.64 -16.26
CA ASN A 82 -2.55 0.25 -16.13
C ASN A 82 -1.30 0.12 -15.24
N TYR A 83 -1.08 1.12 -14.36
CA TYR A 83 0.15 1.17 -13.57
C TYR A 83 -0.08 1.27 -12.08
N ALA A 84 -1.34 1.38 -11.62
CA ALA A 84 -1.62 1.63 -10.21
C ALA A 84 -3.06 1.30 -9.86
N VAL A 85 -3.35 1.26 -8.57
CA VAL A 85 -4.72 1.25 -8.06
C VAL A 85 -4.86 2.35 -7.02
N ARG A 86 -6.05 2.94 -6.98
CA ARG A 86 -6.44 3.81 -5.88
C ARG A 86 -7.19 2.97 -4.88
N ILE A 87 -6.79 3.06 -3.61
CA ILE A 87 -7.45 2.31 -2.55
C ILE A 87 -8.30 3.27 -1.73
N LYS A 88 -9.57 2.94 -1.60
CA LYS A 88 -10.51 3.71 -0.79
C LYS A 88 -10.76 2.96 0.50
N PHE A 89 -10.40 3.59 1.60
CA PHE A 89 -10.54 3.00 2.92
C PHE A 89 -11.87 3.43 3.57
N ASP A 90 -12.33 2.66 4.54
CA ASP A 90 -13.61 2.97 5.20
C ASP A 90 -13.52 4.10 6.20
N ASP A 91 -12.33 4.65 6.45
CA ASP A 91 -12.16 5.88 7.21
C ASP A 91 -12.19 7.11 6.30
N LEU A 92 -12.60 6.94 5.04
CA LEU A 92 -12.77 7.96 4.02
C LEU A 92 -11.45 8.47 3.41
N HIS A 93 -10.31 7.90 3.77
CA HIS A 93 -9.06 8.20 3.09
C HIS A 93 -9.09 7.52 1.72
N ASP A 94 -9.03 8.30 0.64
CA ASP A 94 -9.18 7.77 -0.72
C ASP A 94 -8.23 8.40 -1.72
N THR A 95 -7.18 9.05 -1.25
CA THR A 95 -6.26 9.77 -2.13
C THR A 95 -4.97 9.00 -2.43
N GLY A 96 -4.81 7.81 -1.87
CA GLY A 96 -3.60 7.02 -2.09
C GLY A 96 -3.66 6.26 -3.41
N ILE A 97 -2.69 6.51 -4.27
CA ILE A 97 -2.54 5.80 -5.54
C ILE A 97 -1.30 4.92 -5.41
N TYR A 98 -1.53 3.62 -5.38
CA TYR A 98 -0.48 2.63 -5.14
C TYR A 98 -0.02 2.06 -6.48
N SER A 99 1.18 2.49 -6.93
CA SER A 99 1.75 1.93 -8.15
C SER A 99 2.14 0.46 -7.91
N TRP A 100 2.29 -0.30 -8.99
CA TRP A 100 2.75 -1.69 -8.87
C TRP A 100 4.11 -1.76 -8.18
N GLN A 101 4.97 -0.83 -8.53
CA GLN A 101 6.30 -0.76 -7.95
C GLN A 101 6.24 -0.47 -6.45
N TYR A 102 5.35 0.44 -6.06
CA TYR A 102 5.19 0.76 -4.64
C TYR A 102 4.63 -0.42 -3.86
N LEU A 103 3.62 -1.12 -4.41
CA LEU A 103 3.08 -2.30 -3.76
C LEU A 103 4.13 -3.39 -3.59
N HIS A 104 4.97 -3.58 -4.61
CA HIS A 104 6.05 -4.56 -4.51
C HIS A 104 7.05 -4.18 -3.42
N LYS A 105 7.41 -2.90 -3.36
CA LYS A 105 8.31 -2.40 -2.32
C LYS A 105 7.71 -2.63 -0.94
N LEU A 106 6.43 -2.30 -0.76
CA LEU A 106 5.76 -2.51 0.52
C LEU A 106 5.76 -3.98 0.91
N GLY A 107 5.58 -4.87 -0.06
CA GLY A 107 5.60 -6.31 0.22
C GLY A 107 6.95 -6.78 0.70
N ARG A 108 8.01 -6.31 0.07
CA ARG A 108 9.36 -6.73 0.43
C ARG A 108 9.81 -6.14 1.75
N GLU A 109 9.36 -4.94 2.08
CA GLU A 109 9.79 -4.22 3.28
C GLU A 109 8.76 -4.25 4.39
N GLN A 110 7.71 -5.05 4.25
CA GLN A 110 6.57 -4.99 5.15
C GLN A 110 6.94 -5.13 6.61
N ASN A 111 7.77 -6.11 6.95
CA ASN A 111 8.13 -6.34 8.35
C ASN A 111 8.89 -5.17 8.95
N ASP A 112 9.83 -4.64 8.19
CA ASP A 112 10.64 -3.51 8.65
C ASP A 112 9.80 -2.25 8.78
N LEU A 113 8.94 -1.99 7.81
CA LEU A 113 8.08 -0.81 7.85
C LEU A 113 7.07 -0.90 8.98
N TRP A 114 6.52 -2.08 9.21
CA TRP A 114 5.56 -2.27 10.30
C TRP A 114 6.23 -2.06 11.65
N GLN A 115 7.43 -2.60 11.85
CA GLN A 115 8.13 -2.42 13.10
C GLN A 115 8.46 -0.94 13.33
N ALA A 116 8.89 -0.24 12.28
CA ALA A 116 9.17 1.19 12.38
C ALA A 116 7.91 1.98 12.77
N TYR A 117 6.76 1.59 12.21
CA TYR A 117 5.49 2.22 12.56
C TYR A 117 5.17 2.02 14.05
N LEU A 118 5.31 0.79 14.54
CA LEU A 118 5.04 0.51 15.96
C LEU A 118 5.98 1.30 16.87
N ASP A 119 7.25 1.41 16.49
CA ASP A 119 8.22 2.16 17.26
C ASP A 119 7.87 3.65 17.29
N HIS A 120 7.43 4.19 16.18
CA HIS A 120 7.03 5.60 16.09
C HIS A 120 5.80 5.88 16.95
N LEU A 121 4.81 4.97 16.93
CA LEU A 121 3.65 5.12 17.79
C LEU A 121 4.06 5.16 19.26
N ALA A 122 4.91 4.24 19.66
CA ALA A 122 5.36 4.17 21.06
C ALA A 122 6.09 5.44 21.46
N ALA A 123 6.99 5.92 20.61
CA ALA A 123 7.77 7.13 20.88
C ALA A 123 6.88 8.36 21.01
N ALA A 124 5.77 8.39 20.27
CA ALA A 124 4.83 9.53 20.29
C ALA A 124 3.72 9.38 21.34
N GLY A 125 3.69 8.28 22.07
CA GLY A 125 2.61 8.03 23.04
C GLY A 125 1.28 7.77 22.38
N LEU A 126 1.28 7.26 21.15
CA LEU A 126 0.07 7.00 20.38
C LEU A 126 -0.17 5.50 20.29
N SER A 127 -1.35 5.12 19.80
CA SER A 127 -1.78 3.73 19.75
C SER A 127 -2.48 3.45 18.42
N ARG A 128 -2.54 2.16 18.06
CA ARG A 128 -3.34 1.69 16.93
C ARG A 128 -4.83 1.74 17.22
N ASP A 129 -5.21 1.77 18.48
CA ASP A 129 -6.62 1.76 18.87
C ASP A 129 -7.25 3.13 18.62
N PRO A 130 -8.44 3.13 18.00
CA PRO A 130 -9.14 4.38 17.70
C PRO A 130 -9.63 5.11 18.95
#